data_56672c2efcd88d73d8f771ddf0fd7347
#
_entry.id   56672c2efcd88d73d8f771ddf0fd7347
#
_cell.length_a   1.000
_cell.length_b   1.000
_cell.length_c   1.000
_cell.angle_alpha   90.00
_cell.angle_beta   90.00
_cell.angle_gamma   90.00
#
_symmetry.space_group_name_H-M   'P 1'
#
loop_
_entity.id
_entity.type
_entity.pdbx_description
1 polymer ?
#
loop_
_entity_poly.entity_id
_entity_poly.type
_entity_poly.pdbx_seq_one_letter_code
_entity_poly.pdbx_strand_id
1 'polypeptide(L)'
;MGGAGFPTCVKLKPAKPVDTILLNGCECEPLLTADHRVLLEYADDIIFGLKAVLKTTGAEKGIIVIEDNKPDAIELMQKKVADIGNMEVFVARTKYPQGAEKTLIKRVMGRIVPSGGLPADVGVVVDNISTVKAISDAIQTGMPLVERVATVTGEKIKNPGNFVIKIGTSVRELIDYCGGFTDCLLYTSPS
;
A
#
# COMPACT_ATOMS: atom_id res chain seq x y z
N MET A 1 2.37 -11.19 0.73
CA MET A 1 0.92 -10.97 0.65
C MET A 1 0.51 -10.20 1.88
N GLY A 2 -0.20 -9.09 1.71
CA GLY A 2 -0.73 -8.29 2.81
C GLY A 2 -2.25 -8.29 2.78
N GLY A 3 -2.89 -7.64 3.76
CA GLY A 3 -4.34 -7.54 3.85
C GLY A 3 -5.04 -8.90 3.88
N ALA A 4 -6.01 -9.10 2.99
CA ALA A 4 -6.78 -10.35 2.90
C ALA A 4 -6.00 -11.58 2.41
N GLY A 5 -4.71 -11.47 2.13
CA GLY A 5 -3.87 -12.57 1.63
C GLY A 5 -4.20 -13.04 0.20
N PHE A 6 -4.96 -12.26 -0.54
CA PHE A 6 -5.32 -12.62 -1.91
C PHE A 6 -4.09 -12.55 -2.83
N PRO A 7 -3.81 -13.59 -3.64
CA PRO A 7 -2.61 -13.64 -4.47
C PRO A 7 -2.59 -12.54 -5.55
N THR A 8 -1.55 -11.73 -5.58
CA THR A 8 -1.39 -10.64 -6.57
C THR A 8 -1.41 -11.16 -8.00
N CYS A 9 -0.80 -12.32 -8.27
CA CYS A 9 -0.80 -12.93 -9.60
C CYS A 9 -2.23 -13.23 -10.13
N VAL A 10 -3.19 -13.49 -9.25
CA VAL A 10 -4.59 -13.68 -9.63
C VAL A 10 -5.26 -12.32 -9.89
N LYS A 11 -4.97 -11.30 -9.07
CA LYS A 11 -5.46 -9.93 -9.31
C LYS A 11 -5.01 -9.39 -10.67
N LEU A 12 -3.77 -9.67 -11.06
CA LEU A 12 -3.19 -9.20 -12.32
C LEU A 12 -3.63 -9.98 -13.56
N LYS A 13 -4.43 -11.04 -13.38
CA LYS A 13 -5.11 -11.77 -14.47
C LYS A 13 -6.61 -11.78 -14.24
N PRO A 14 -7.26 -10.61 -14.25
CA PRO A 14 -8.69 -10.52 -13.99
C PRO A 14 -9.48 -11.25 -15.09
N ALA A 15 -10.57 -11.94 -14.70
CA ALA A 15 -11.44 -12.64 -15.64
C ALA A 15 -12.25 -11.69 -16.54
N LYS A 16 -12.33 -10.42 -16.19
CA LYS A 16 -13.01 -9.34 -16.92
C LYS A 16 -12.02 -8.25 -17.30
N PRO A 17 -12.24 -7.52 -18.41
CA PRO A 17 -11.42 -6.36 -18.73
C PRO A 17 -11.44 -5.33 -17.59
N VAL A 18 -10.28 -4.77 -17.29
CA VAL A 18 -10.14 -3.67 -16.33
C VAL A 18 -9.59 -2.45 -17.03
N ASP A 19 -10.12 -1.29 -16.69
CA ASP A 19 -9.71 -0.02 -17.29
C ASP A 19 -8.82 0.81 -16.35
N THR A 20 -8.89 0.55 -15.05
CA THR A 20 -8.21 1.38 -14.04
C THR A 20 -7.53 0.55 -12.96
N ILE A 21 -6.30 0.93 -12.62
CA ILE A 21 -5.59 0.45 -11.44
C ILE A 21 -5.65 1.52 -10.36
N LEU A 22 -6.18 1.19 -9.19
CA LEU A 22 -6.09 2.02 -8.00
C LEU A 22 -4.93 1.52 -7.13
N LEU A 23 -3.94 2.37 -6.95
CA LEU A 23 -2.83 2.12 -6.05
C LEU A 23 -3.15 2.71 -4.69
N ASN A 24 -3.41 1.85 -3.72
CA ASN A 24 -3.88 2.21 -2.40
C ASN A 24 -2.70 2.63 -1.50
N GLY A 25 -2.60 3.91 -1.19
CA GLY A 25 -1.69 4.53 -0.24
C GLY A 25 -2.41 5.09 0.99
N CYS A 26 -3.64 4.65 1.26
CA CYS A 26 -4.39 5.05 2.44
C CYS A 26 -4.05 4.11 3.60
N GLU A 27 -3.29 4.61 4.56
CA GLU A 27 -2.97 3.92 5.82
C GLU A 27 -4.01 4.27 6.88
N CYS A 28 -5.09 3.48 6.96
CA CYS A 28 -6.22 3.79 7.84
C CYS A 28 -5.93 3.55 9.33
N GLU A 29 -5.03 2.63 9.66
CA GLU A 29 -4.76 2.29 11.06
C GLU A 29 -3.96 3.39 11.74
N PRO A 30 -4.36 3.79 12.96
CA PRO A 30 -3.65 4.83 13.72
C PRO A 30 -2.17 4.49 13.92
N LEU A 31 -1.32 5.51 13.82
CA LEU A 31 0.13 5.42 14.03
C LEU A 31 0.92 4.61 13.01
N LEU A 32 0.28 3.98 12.02
CA LEU A 32 1.00 3.35 10.91
C LEU A 32 1.55 4.42 9.95
N THR A 33 2.80 4.24 9.53
CA THR A 33 3.48 5.12 8.59
C THR A 33 4.39 4.37 7.61
N ALA A 34 4.22 3.06 7.49
CA ALA A 34 5.03 2.22 6.61
C ALA A 34 4.83 2.59 5.14
N ASP A 35 3.58 2.69 4.67
CA ASP A 35 3.28 3.07 3.29
C ASP A 35 3.65 4.53 3.00
N HIS A 36 3.53 5.43 3.97
CA HIS A 36 4.01 6.80 3.86
C HIS A 36 5.53 6.83 3.59
N ARG A 37 6.32 6.06 4.35
CA ARG A 37 7.77 5.95 4.12
C ARG A 37 8.10 5.33 2.77
N VAL A 38 7.37 4.30 2.37
CA VAL A 38 7.54 3.66 1.06
C VAL A 38 7.25 4.65 -0.07
N LEU A 39 6.22 5.50 0.04
CA LEU A 39 5.95 6.57 -0.93
C LEU A 39 7.12 7.55 -1.07
N LEU A 40 7.72 7.95 0.05
CA LEU A 40 8.80 8.95 0.05
C LEU A 40 10.14 8.36 -0.44
N GLU A 41 10.47 7.15 -0.03
CA GLU A 41 11.78 6.56 -0.27
C GLU A 41 11.87 5.76 -1.58
N TYR A 42 10.74 5.21 -2.05
CA TYR A 42 10.70 4.31 -3.22
C TYR A 42 9.73 4.80 -4.30
N ALA A 43 9.59 6.13 -4.45
CA ALA A 43 8.66 6.74 -5.41
C ALA A 43 8.88 6.25 -6.85
N ASP A 44 10.13 6.15 -7.30
CA ASP A 44 10.46 5.69 -8.66
C ASP A 44 10.14 4.22 -8.87
N ASP A 45 10.39 3.37 -7.87
CA ASP A 45 10.05 1.95 -7.91
C ASP A 45 8.54 1.74 -7.94
N ILE A 46 7.76 2.57 -7.22
CA ILE A 46 6.30 2.54 -7.27
C ILE A 46 5.80 2.90 -8.67
N ILE A 47 6.33 3.95 -9.28
CA ILE A 47 5.97 4.34 -10.65
C ILE A 47 6.34 3.25 -11.65
N PHE A 48 7.52 2.66 -11.54
CA PHE A 48 7.94 1.55 -12.40
C PHE A 48 7.02 0.34 -12.24
N GLY A 49 6.74 -0.06 -11.00
CA GLY A 49 5.84 -1.17 -10.70
C GLY A 49 4.42 -0.93 -11.20
N LEU A 50 3.90 0.30 -11.07
CA LEU A 50 2.57 0.66 -11.59
C LEU A 50 2.53 0.59 -13.14
N LYS A 51 3.59 1.01 -13.83
CA LYS A 51 3.74 0.81 -15.29
C LYS A 51 3.68 -0.66 -15.67
N ALA A 52 4.36 -1.52 -14.91
CA ALA A 52 4.34 -2.96 -15.13
C ALA A 52 2.95 -3.56 -14.91
N VAL A 53 2.24 -3.14 -13.87
CA VAL A 53 0.87 -3.57 -13.57
C VAL A 53 -0.09 -3.14 -14.69
N LEU A 54 -0.04 -1.88 -15.11
CA LEU A 54 -0.84 -1.37 -16.24
C LEU A 54 -0.60 -2.19 -17.50
N LYS A 55 0.65 -2.43 -17.85
CA LYS A 55 1.01 -3.23 -19.03
C LYS A 55 0.50 -4.68 -18.94
N THR A 56 0.57 -5.28 -17.75
CA THR A 56 0.17 -6.69 -17.54
C THR A 56 -1.34 -6.87 -17.59
N THR A 57 -2.09 -5.92 -17.03
CA THR A 57 -3.57 -5.97 -16.98
C THR A 57 -4.24 -5.41 -18.23
N GLY A 58 -3.53 -4.61 -19.02
CA GLY A 58 -4.10 -3.86 -20.15
C GLY A 58 -4.92 -2.65 -19.70
N ALA A 59 -4.86 -2.27 -18.43
CA ALA A 59 -5.58 -1.10 -17.94
C ALA A 59 -4.98 0.19 -18.50
N GLU A 60 -5.86 1.13 -18.80
CA GLU A 60 -5.50 2.39 -19.46
C GLU A 60 -4.99 3.44 -18.45
N LYS A 61 -5.47 3.40 -17.20
CA LYS A 61 -5.22 4.44 -16.21
C LYS A 61 -4.74 3.89 -14.88
N GLY A 62 -3.74 4.56 -14.28
CA GLY A 62 -3.25 4.33 -12.93
C GLY A 62 -3.58 5.53 -12.02
N ILE A 63 -4.20 5.28 -10.86
CA ILE A 63 -4.52 6.33 -9.89
C ILE A 63 -3.88 5.98 -8.55
N ILE A 64 -2.96 6.82 -8.10
CA ILE A 64 -2.30 6.67 -6.80
C ILE A 64 -3.11 7.44 -5.78
N VAL A 65 -3.68 6.74 -4.81
CA VAL A 65 -4.55 7.34 -3.81
C VAL A 65 -3.78 7.55 -2.51
N ILE A 66 -3.69 8.79 -2.07
CA ILE A 66 -2.96 9.18 -0.86
C ILE A 66 -3.89 10.02 0.02
N GLU A 67 -3.83 9.85 1.34
CA GLU A 67 -4.62 10.64 2.27
C GLU A 67 -4.05 12.06 2.45
N ASP A 68 -4.94 13.04 2.68
CA ASP A 68 -4.61 14.47 2.80
C ASP A 68 -3.71 14.82 4.00
N ASN A 69 -3.53 13.89 4.93
CA ASN A 69 -2.59 14.00 6.05
C ASN A 69 -1.12 13.70 5.70
N LYS A 70 -0.81 13.47 4.40
CA LYS A 70 0.54 13.15 3.90
C LYS A 70 0.96 14.13 2.78
N PRO A 71 1.06 15.44 3.07
CA PRO A 71 1.29 16.46 2.03
C PRO A 71 2.63 16.29 1.29
N ASP A 72 3.67 15.87 1.98
CA ASP A 72 4.99 15.60 1.42
C ASP A 72 4.98 14.48 0.37
N ALA A 73 4.29 13.37 0.68
CA ALA A 73 4.13 12.26 -0.26
C ALA A 73 3.24 12.65 -1.45
N ILE A 74 2.20 13.45 -1.22
CA ILE A 74 1.33 13.97 -2.28
C ILE A 74 2.14 14.81 -3.26
N GLU A 75 2.90 15.80 -2.75
CA GLU A 75 3.71 16.69 -3.57
C GLU A 75 4.74 15.91 -4.39
N LEU A 76 5.47 15.00 -3.74
CA LEU A 76 6.45 14.14 -4.40
C LEU A 76 5.82 13.32 -5.52
N MET A 77 4.74 12.61 -5.24
CA MET A 77 4.10 11.74 -6.22
C MET A 77 3.44 12.52 -7.36
N GLN A 78 2.82 13.67 -7.09
CA GLN A 78 2.29 14.55 -8.13
C GLN A 78 3.39 15.03 -9.08
N LYS A 79 4.54 15.43 -8.55
CA LYS A 79 5.70 15.81 -9.35
C LYS A 79 6.22 14.66 -10.21
N LYS A 80 6.25 13.43 -9.66
CA LYS A 80 6.72 12.22 -10.36
C LYS A 80 5.80 11.78 -11.49
N VAL A 81 4.49 12.00 -11.38
CA VAL A 81 3.53 11.60 -12.44
C VAL A 81 3.18 12.71 -13.41
N ALA A 82 3.65 13.95 -13.19
CA ALA A 82 3.25 15.13 -13.96
C ALA A 82 3.40 14.96 -15.49
N ASP A 83 4.47 14.29 -15.92
CA ASP A 83 4.76 14.04 -17.34
C ASP A 83 4.28 12.64 -17.82
N ILE A 84 3.52 11.92 -17.00
CA ILE A 84 3.02 10.58 -17.31
C ILE A 84 1.52 10.66 -17.60
N GLY A 85 1.14 10.72 -18.87
CA GLY A 85 -0.22 11.02 -19.31
C GLY A 85 -1.33 10.08 -18.84
N ASN A 86 -0.99 8.87 -18.37
CA ASN A 86 -1.95 7.87 -17.92
C ASN A 86 -1.87 7.56 -16.42
N MET A 87 -1.20 8.42 -15.65
CA MET A 87 -1.13 8.31 -14.19
C MET A 87 -1.52 9.62 -13.52
N GLU A 88 -2.19 9.53 -12.39
CA GLU A 88 -2.54 10.68 -11.57
C GLU A 88 -2.51 10.35 -10.07
N VAL A 89 -2.42 11.39 -9.25
CA VAL A 89 -2.56 11.29 -7.79
C VAL A 89 -3.94 11.80 -7.39
N PHE A 90 -4.69 10.97 -6.68
CA PHE A 90 -5.96 11.35 -6.07
C PHE A 90 -5.75 11.57 -4.56
N VAL A 91 -6.05 12.79 -4.10
CA VAL A 91 -5.97 13.12 -2.67
C VAL A 91 -7.28 12.73 -1.99
N ALA A 92 -7.21 11.71 -1.14
CA ALA A 92 -8.36 11.25 -0.37
C ALA A 92 -8.41 11.93 0.99
N ARG A 93 -9.61 12.29 1.45
CA ARG A 93 -9.77 12.80 2.81
C ARG A 93 -9.47 11.70 3.81
N THR A 94 -8.64 12.00 4.82
CA THR A 94 -8.34 11.09 5.93
C THR A 94 -9.63 10.71 6.67
N LYS A 95 -9.99 9.44 6.62
CA LYS A 95 -11.20 8.91 7.24
C LYS A 95 -11.11 7.39 7.35
N TYR A 96 -11.48 6.83 8.49
CA TYR A 96 -11.59 5.38 8.66
C TYR A 96 -12.94 4.85 8.15
N PRO A 97 -13.00 3.77 7.36
CA PRO A 97 -11.94 3.01 6.70
C PRO A 97 -11.74 3.44 5.23
N GLN A 98 -10.97 4.50 4.97
CA GLN A 98 -10.75 5.03 3.61
C GLN A 98 -10.05 4.03 2.69
N GLY A 99 -9.11 3.23 3.22
CA GLY A 99 -8.31 2.25 2.47
C GLY A 99 -9.03 0.94 2.15
N ALA A 100 -10.26 0.73 2.61
CA ALA A 100 -11.03 -0.45 2.24
C ALA A 100 -11.34 -0.45 0.74
N GLU A 101 -11.00 -1.53 0.01
CA GLU A 101 -11.06 -1.60 -1.47
C GLU A 101 -12.36 -1.04 -2.05
N LYS A 102 -13.51 -1.52 -1.58
CA LYS A 102 -14.83 -1.10 -2.10
C LYS A 102 -15.14 0.36 -1.79
N THR A 103 -14.72 0.84 -0.62
CA THR A 103 -14.87 2.26 -0.22
C THR A 103 -13.99 3.14 -1.10
N LEU A 104 -12.75 2.73 -1.34
CA LEU A 104 -11.79 3.43 -2.19
C LEU A 104 -12.32 3.57 -3.62
N ILE A 105 -12.78 2.47 -4.23
CA ILE A 105 -13.36 2.47 -5.58
C ILE A 105 -14.54 3.46 -5.67
N LYS A 106 -15.47 3.37 -4.72
CA LYS A 106 -16.62 4.27 -4.69
C LYS A 106 -16.19 5.74 -4.54
N ARG A 107 -15.19 6.01 -3.72
CA ARG A 107 -14.70 7.37 -3.45
C ARG A 107 -14.00 7.98 -4.65
N VAL A 108 -13.12 7.22 -5.31
CA VAL A 108 -12.28 7.71 -6.41
C VAL A 108 -13.05 7.74 -7.72
N MET A 109 -13.85 6.71 -7.99
CA MET A 109 -14.45 6.47 -9.31
C MET A 109 -15.98 6.55 -9.33
N GLY A 110 -16.63 6.66 -8.17
CA GLY A 110 -18.10 6.61 -8.07
C GLY A 110 -18.70 5.23 -8.38
N ARG A 111 -17.88 4.22 -8.71
CA ARG A 111 -18.35 2.87 -9.03
C ARG A 111 -18.69 2.10 -7.76
N ILE A 112 -19.73 1.28 -7.82
CA ILE A 112 -20.19 0.46 -6.67
C ILE A 112 -19.97 -0.99 -6.98
N VAL A 113 -19.06 -1.64 -6.24
CA VAL A 113 -18.84 -3.08 -6.33
C VAL A 113 -20.05 -3.82 -5.73
N PRO A 114 -20.70 -4.72 -6.45
CA PRO A 114 -21.85 -5.45 -5.94
C PRO A 114 -21.54 -6.26 -4.67
N SER A 115 -22.58 -6.62 -3.91
CA SER A 115 -22.42 -7.54 -2.80
C SER A 115 -21.91 -8.90 -3.31
N GLY A 116 -20.89 -9.46 -2.65
CA GLY A 116 -20.21 -10.68 -3.12
C GLY A 116 -19.29 -10.48 -4.34
N GLY A 117 -19.36 -9.33 -5.03
CA GLY A 117 -18.54 -9.03 -6.21
C GLY A 117 -17.11 -8.61 -5.88
N LEU A 118 -16.27 -8.64 -6.91
CA LEU A 118 -14.86 -8.25 -6.89
C LEU A 118 -14.66 -6.87 -7.57
N PRO A 119 -13.56 -6.15 -7.27
CA PRO A 119 -13.22 -4.91 -7.96
C PRO A 119 -13.22 -5.02 -9.49
N ALA A 120 -12.77 -6.13 -10.03
CA ALA A 120 -12.77 -6.40 -11.48
C ALA A 120 -14.18 -6.42 -12.10
N ASP A 121 -15.24 -6.65 -11.32
CA ASP A 121 -16.63 -6.59 -11.83
C ASP A 121 -17.05 -5.17 -12.22
N VAL A 122 -16.32 -4.18 -11.73
CA VAL A 122 -16.52 -2.76 -12.07
C VAL A 122 -15.32 -2.17 -12.82
N GLY A 123 -14.48 -3.02 -13.43
CA GLY A 123 -13.37 -2.61 -14.30
C GLY A 123 -12.14 -2.10 -13.54
N VAL A 124 -11.98 -2.46 -12.26
CA VAL A 124 -10.92 -1.93 -11.40
C VAL A 124 -10.07 -3.04 -10.78
N VAL A 125 -8.78 -2.82 -10.67
CA VAL A 125 -7.89 -3.58 -9.77
C VAL A 125 -7.37 -2.63 -8.70
N VAL A 126 -7.35 -3.08 -7.45
CA VAL A 126 -6.80 -2.32 -6.33
C VAL A 126 -5.59 -3.07 -5.77
N ASP A 127 -4.45 -2.42 -5.73
CA ASP A 127 -3.23 -2.94 -5.11
C ASP A 127 -2.66 -1.95 -4.10
N ASN A 128 -1.96 -2.48 -3.09
CA ASN A 128 -1.26 -1.66 -2.11
C ASN A 128 0.09 -1.17 -2.67
N ILE A 129 0.53 0.01 -2.22
CA ILE A 129 1.81 0.64 -2.60
C ILE A 129 2.99 -0.29 -2.41
N SER A 130 3.13 -0.90 -1.23
CA SER A 130 4.24 -1.81 -0.92
C SER A 130 4.20 -3.07 -1.78
N THR A 131 3.03 -3.52 -2.23
CA THR A 131 2.89 -4.64 -3.17
C THR A 131 3.43 -4.27 -4.54
N VAL A 132 3.11 -3.08 -5.04
CA VAL A 132 3.59 -2.60 -6.35
C VAL A 132 5.09 -2.33 -6.32
N LYS A 133 5.62 -1.81 -5.20
CA LYS A 133 7.07 -1.71 -4.97
C LYS A 133 7.74 -3.08 -5.05
N ALA A 134 7.18 -4.11 -4.43
CA ALA A 134 7.72 -5.47 -4.50
C ALA A 134 7.65 -6.09 -5.92
N ILE A 135 6.66 -5.71 -6.73
CA ILE A 135 6.60 -6.07 -8.15
C ILE A 135 7.77 -5.41 -8.90
N SER A 136 8.05 -4.14 -8.61
CA SER A 136 9.20 -3.43 -9.16
C SER A 136 10.51 -4.16 -8.83
N ASP A 137 10.74 -4.50 -7.56
CA ASP A 137 11.94 -5.23 -7.13
C ASP A 137 12.09 -6.55 -7.88
N ALA A 138 11.02 -7.34 -7.96
CA ALA A 138 11.05 -8.63 -8.62
C ALA A 138 11.42 -8.51 -10.11
N ILE A 139 10.96 -7.47 -10.79
CA ILE A 139 11.25 -7.24 -12.21
C ILE A 139 12.68 -6.70 -12.41
N GLN A 140 13.10 -5.73 -11.59
CA GLN A 140 14.38 -5.06 -11.75
C GLN A 140 15.56 -5.86 -11.23
N THR A 141 15.38 -6.61 -10.14
CA THR A 141 16.47 -7.28 -9.43
C THR A 141 16.34 -8.80 -9.40
N GLY A 142 15.20 -9.35 -9.80
CA GLY A 142 14.90 -10.78 -9.66
C GLY A 142 14.60 -11.22 -8.22
N MET A 143 14.58 -10.30 -7.25
CA MET A 143 14.35 -10.63 -5.84
C MET A 143 12.87 -10.88 -5.55
N PRO A 144 12.52 -12.03 -4.98
CA PRO A 144 11.16 -12.26 -4.50
C PRO A 144 10.87 -11.41 -3.27
N LEU A 145 9.59 -11.33 -2.88
CA LEU A 145 9.17 -10.62 -1.66
C LEU A 145 9.69 -11.35 -0.42
N VAL A 146 10.86 -10.97 0.07
CA VAL A 146 11.51 -11.53 1.27
C VAL A 146 11.60 -10.55 2.43
N GLU A 147 11.27 -9.27 2.18
CA GLU A 147 11.29 -8.22 3.18
C GLU A 147 10.15 -7.23 2.98
N ARG A 148 9.79 -6.51 4.03
CA ARG A 148 8.78 -5.46 4.00
C ARG A 148 9.13 -4.32 4.95
N VAL A 149 8.62 -3.13 4.63
CA VAL A 149 8.61 -2.04 5.61
C VAL A 149 7.49 -2.30 6.62
N ALA A 150 7.81 -2.21 7.88
CA ALA A 150 6.85 -2.34 8.98
C ALA A 150 7.03 -1.21 9.98
N THR A 151 5.92 -0.73 10.54
CA THR A 151 5.92 0.25 11.61
C THR A 151 5.93 -0.47 12.96
N VAL A 152 6.86 -0.09 13.82
CA VAL A 152 6.86 -0.45 15.24
C VAL A 152 6.56 0.82 16.02
N THR A 153 5.43 0.85 16.72
CA THR A 153 4.95 2.05 17.41
C THR A 153 4.17 1.71 18.67
N GLY A 154 3.88 2.71 19.46
CA GLY A 154 3.12 2.64 20.70
C GLY A 154 3.82 3.43 21.80
N GLU A 155 3.04 3.92 22.77
CA GLU A 155 3.54 4.76 23.87
C GLU A 155 4.61 4.07 24.73
N LYS A 156 4.62 2.74 24.75
CA LYS A 156 5.55 1.93 25.54
C LYS A 156 6.76 1.42 24.76
N ILE A 157 6.86 1.70 23.48
CA ILE A 157 8.04 1.37 22.66
C ILE A 157 9.09 2.48 22.85
N LYS A 158 10.30 2.07 23.20
CA LYS A 158 11.38 3.02 23.54
C LYS A 158 11.81 3.88 22.35
N ASN A 159 12.03 3.24 21.21
CA ASN A 159 12.44 3.88 19.96
C ASN A 159 11.51 3.44 18.82
N PRO A 160 10.31 4.04 18.69
CA PRO A 160 9.40 3.70 17.60
C PRO A 160 9.95 4.15 16.24
N GLY A 161 9.55 3.45 15.18
CA GLY A 161 10.00 3.80 13.84
C GLY A 161 9.48 2.84 12.75
N ASN A 162 9.93 3.10 11.51
CA ASN A 162 9.69 2.22 10.39
C ASN A 162 10.98 1.46 10.06
N PHE A 163 10.87 0.16 9.84
CA PHE A 163 12.01 -0.72 9.63
C PHE A 163 11.78 -1.61 8.43
N VAL A 164 12.84 -1.83 7.63
CA VAL A 164 12.85 -2.91 6.64
C VAL A 164 13.12 -4.20 7.38
N ILE A 165 12.17 -5.10 7.40
CA ILE A 165 12.24 -6.37 8.10
C ILE A 165 12.12 -7.56 7.15
N LYS A 166 12.85 -8.63 7.42
CA LYS A 166 12.71 -9.89 6.69
C LYS A 166 11.41 -10.59 7.11
N ILE A 167 10.75 -11.20 6.14
CA ILE A 167 9.57 -12.03 6.43
C ILE A 167 9.99 -13.20 7.33
N GLY A 168 9.32 -13.33 8.47
CA GLY A 168 9.68 -14.32 9.50
C GLY A 168 10.43 -13.74 10.71
N THR A 169 10.86 -12.47 10.66
CA THR A 169 11.40 -11.78 11.86
C THR A 169 10.37 -11.78 12.98
N SER A 170 10.77 -12.19 14.17
CA SER A 170 9.85 -12.25 15.30
C SER A 170 9.50 -10.85 15.83
N VAL A 171 8.28 -10.71 16.35
CA VAL A 171 7.85 -9.45 16.98
C VAL A 171 8.77 -9.08 18.16
N ARG A 172 9.27 -10.07 18.89
CA ARG A 172 10.19 -9.85 20.01
C ARG A 172 11.51 -9.24 19.55
N GLU A 173 12.11 -9.79 18.48
CA GLU A 173 13.35 -9.22 17.91
C GLU A 173 13.16 -7.77 17.48
N LEU A 174 12.02 -7.43 16.90
CA LEU A 174 11.70 -6.04 16.53
C LEU A 174 11.57 -5.13 17.73
N ILE A 175 10.90 -5.59 18.80
CA ILE A 175 10.75 -4.82 20.04
C ILE A 175 12.11 -4.63 20.70
N ASP A 176 12.94 -5.67 20.76
CA ASP A 176 14.29 -5.63 21.34
C ASP A 176 15.19 -4.67 20.53
N TYR A 177 15.10 -4.70 19.18
CA TYR A 177 15.78 -3.75 18.30
C TYR A 177 15.35 -2.30 18.56
N CYS A 178 14.09 -2.07 18.89
CA CYS A 178 13.57 -0.76 19.30
C CYS A 178 13.97 -0.38 20.73
N GLY A 179 14.86 -1.14 21.40
CA GLY A 179 15.32 -0.89 22.77
C GLY A 179 14.38 -1.41 23.85
N GLY A 180 13.38 -2.21 23.47
CA GLY A 180 12.39 -2.77 24.39
C GLY A 180 11.28 -1.81 24.77
N PHE A 181 10.59 -2.16 25.85
CA PHE A 181 9.54 -1.34 26.42
C PHE A 181 10.08 -0.34 27.45
N THR A 182 9.43 0.80 27.62
CA THR A 182 9.76 1.82 28.61
C THR A 182 9.37 1.39 30.03
N ASP A 183 8.30 0.59 30.16
CA ASP A 183 7.76 0.07 31.41
C ASP A 183 7.39 -1.39 31.28
N CYS A 184 7.12 -2.05 32.44
CA CYS A 184 6.54 -3.37 32.45
C CYS A 184 5.14 -3.34 31.81
N LEU A 185 4.89 -4.16 30.79
CA LEU A 185 3.56 -4.36 30.25
C LEU A 185 2.73 -5.15 31.27
N LEU A 186 1.85 -4.45 31.96
CA LEU A 186 0.89 -5.07 32.88
C LEU A 186 -0.26 -5.76 32.15
N TYR A 187 -0.43 -5.51 30.86
CA TYR A 187 -1.55 -6.03 30.09
C TYR A 187 -1.17 -6.31 28.64
N THR A 188 -1.34 -7.56 28.24
CA THR A 188 -1.38 -7.94 26.82
C THR A 188 -2.83 -8.30 26.51
N SER A 189 -3.43 -7.62 25.53
CA SER A 189 -4.73 -8.06 25.03
C SER A 189 -4.57 -9.46 24.47
N PRO A 190 -5.35 -10.44 24.91
CA PRO A 190 -5.40 -11.73 24.24
C PRO A 190 -6.05 -11.49 22.88
N SER A 191 -5.28 -11.63 21.82
CA SER A 191 -5.77 -11.68 20.44
C SER A 191 -6.10 -13.12 20.06
#